data_7a4fff22984a2e569ea17e4f57697e49
#
_entry.id   7a4fff22984a2e569ea17e4f57697e49
#
_cell.length_a   1.000
_cell.length_b   1.000
_cell.length_c   1.000
_cell.angle_alpha   90.00
_cell.angle_beta   90.00
_cell.angle_gamma   90.00
#
_symmetry.space_group_name_H-M   'P 1'
#
loop_
_entity.id
_entity.type
_entity.pdbx_description
1 polymer ?
#
loop_
_entity_poly.entity_id
_entity_poly.type
_entity_poly.pdbx_seq_one_letter_code
_entity_poly.pdbx_strand_id
1 'polypeptide(L)'
;RDRSPSRGLGDVYKRQQVSSAGGNVGDPAYLYLDKNNSDDDRTARIDVTYTNGYSTSLTLTQRAAGFIDYDRSWGEQPEYRSDDAYIYKTYYATFVSNQFFPGGKLRNYSVCYDVDRHISHWVAYPIFKKVYETPVLSRVNDFNYDPNDQLPVIPTRDQQYIGTGGNGRGYGARGYDRGHMLPQASRYNNYEPNRMTYYGTNMMPQNSTLNQNIWASLEGKVRGWGGLQTYDTLYVVTGAAFKSTKTIDNANGPIAVPSHCWKVLLRQRGNQNRQISQFKADELKAIGFVFTNDDAGAATSIESAVRSVKEIEELTGFKFFRNLDPAVADAVKSQKNLADW
;
A
#
# COMPACT_ATOMS: atom_id res chain seq x y z
N ARG A 1 -8.01 -23.63 -38.37
CA ARG A 1 -8.06 -24.82 -37.54
C ARG A 1 -6.75 -24.97 -36.86
N ASP A 2 -6.81 -24.65 -35.62
CA ASP A 2 -6.24 -25.51 -34.65
C ASP A 2 -4.77 -25.46 -34.48
N ARG A 3 -4.31 -24.84 -33.38
CA ARG A 3 -3.73 -25.75 -32.47
C ARG A 3 -3.17 -25.13 -31.22
N SER A 4 -3.70 -25.72 -30.36
CA SER A 4 -3.27 -25.83 -28.97
C SER A 4 -1.78 -25.56 -28.76
N PRO A 5 -1.44 -24.55 -28.01
CA PRO A 5 -0.07 -24.28 -27.56
C PRO A 5 0.40 -25.17 -26.41
N SER A 6 -0.31 -26.21 -26.08
CA SER A 6 -0.11 -26.89 -24.78
C SER A 6 0.79 -28.12 -24.79
N ARG A 7 1.54 -28.41 -25.83
CA ARG A 7 2.51 -29.50 -25.79
C ARG A 7 3.87 -29.00 -25.30
N GLY A 8 4.07 -29.05 -24.02
CA GLY A 8 5.38 -28.77 -23.42
C GLY A 8 5.34 -28.18 -22.03
N LEU A 9 4.15 -27.87 -21.52
CA LEU A 9 4.00 -27.46 -20.13
C LEU A 9 3.89 -28.73 -19.27
N GLY A 10 4.95 -29.04 -18.55
CA GLY A 10 4.97 -30.19 -17.63
C GLY A 10 3.89 -30.11 -16.55
N ASP A 11 3.79 -31.13 -15.72
CA ASP A 11 2.74 -31.26 -14.67
C ASP A 11 2.57 -30.06 -13.74
N VAL A 12 3.57 -29.21 -13.64
CA VAL A 12 3.55 -27.98 -12.82
C VAL A 12 2.55 -26.94 -13.35
N TYR A 13 2.16 -27.03 -14.64
CA TYR A 13 1.32 -26.05 -15.32
C TYR A 13 -0.13 -26.46 -15.51
N LYS A 14 -0.59 -27.52 -14.86
CA LYS A 14 -1.98 -28.02 -14.95
C LYS A 14 -3.05 -27.01 -14.51
N ARG A 15 -2.66 -25.87 -13.95
CA ARG A 15 -3.54 -24.83 -13.43
C ARG A 15 -3.57 -23.56 -14.28
N GLN A 16 -3.19 -23.66 -15.54
CA GLN A 16 -3.22 -22.52 -16.46
C GLN A 16 -4.28 -22.79 -17.55
N GLN A 17 -5.07 -21.77 -17.84
CA GLN A 17 -6.09 -21.83 -18.87
C GLN A 17 -5.90 -20.72 -19.90
N VAL A 18 -6.06 -21.05 -21.16
CA VAL A 18 -6.16 -20.09 -22.25
C VAL A 18 -7.62 -19.97 -22.65
N SER A 19 -8.14 -18.76 -22.80
CA SER A 19 -9.55 -18.51 -23.09
C SER A 19 -10.00 -19.11 -24.44
N SER A 20 -9.07 -19.21 -25.40
CA SER A 20 -9.31 -19.91 -26.67
C SER A 20 -8.01 -20.50 -27.20
N ALA A 21 -8.11 -21.67 -27.88
CA ALA A 21 -6.98 -22.31 -28.52
C ALA A 21 -6.79 -21.87 -29.99
N GLY A 22 -7.56 -20.90 -30.45
CA GLY A 22 -7.49 -20.33 -31.79
C GLY A 22 -8.46 -19.16 -31.95
N GLY A 23 -8.24 -18.31 -32.93
CA GLY A 23 -9.04 -17.12 -33.22
C GLY A 23 -8.55 -16.44 -34.46
N ASN A 24 -9.18 -15.32 -34.84
CA ASN A 24 -8.75 -14.49 -35.95
C ASN A 24 -7.66 -13.51 -35.50
N VAL A 25 -6.93 -12.96 -36.47
CA VAL A 25 -5.98 -11.87 -36.18
C VAL A 25 -6.74 -10.68 -35.61
N GLY A 26 -6.31 -10.26 -34.42
CA GLY A 26 -6.95 -9.16 -33.66
C GLY A 26 -7.92 -9.63 -32.57
N ASP A 27 -8.31 -10.90 -32.53
CA ASP A 27 -9.08 -11.42 -31.41
C ASP A 27 -8.19 -11.53 -30.16
N PRO A 28 -8.65 -11.04 -28.98
CA PRO A 28 -7.89 -11.17 -27.77
C PRO A 28 -7.89 -12.62 -27.28
N ALA A 29 -6.73 -13.12 -26.88
CA ALA A 29 -6.60 -14.36 -26.14
C ALA A 29 -6.19 -14.03 -24.70
N TYR A 30 -6.92 -14.56 -23.73
CA TYR A 30 -6.65 -14.35 -22.32
C TYR A 30 -5.95 -15.57 -21.73
N LEU A 31 -4.85 -15.32 -21.04
CA LEU A 31 -4.12 -16.34 -20.30
C LEU A 31 -4.41 -16.18 -18.80
N TYR A 32 -5.03 -17.17 -18.22
CA TYR A 32 -5.30 -17.24 -16.79
C TYR A 32 -4.20 -18.04 -16.12
N LEU A 33 -3.50 -17.42 -15.19
CA LEU A 33 -2.40 -18.01 -14.46
C LEU A 33 -2.77 -18.12 -12.98
N ASP A 34 -2.63 -19.32 -12.42
CA ASP A 34 -2.65 -19.47 -10.97
C ASP A 34 -1.45 -18.77 -10.34
N LYS A 35 -1.61 -18.28 -9.11
CA LYS A 35 -0.53 -17.68 -8.33
C LYS A 35 0.67 -18.63 -8.27
N ASN A 36 1.87 -18.08 -8.46
CA ASN A 36 3.09 -18.85 -8.23
C ASN A 36 3.39 -18.87 -6.72
N ASN A 37 3.12 -19.97 -6.08
CA ASN A 37 3.36 -20.18 -4.63
C ASN A 37 4.72 -20.87 -4.35
N SER A 38 5.58 -21.01 -5.37
CA SER A 38 6.93 -21.58 -5.21
C SER A 38 7.97 -20.49 -4.89
N ASP A 39 9.10 -20.91 -4.34
CA ASP A 39 10.24 -20.02 -4.08
C ASP A 39 11.04 -19.68 -5.34
N ASP A 40 10.70 -20.29 -6.48
CA ASP A 40 11.37 -20.08 -7.75
C ASP A 40 10.46 -19.40 -8.78
N ASP A 41 11.08 -18.58 -9.65
CA ASP A 41 10.41 -18.08 -10.83
C ASP A 41 10.03 -19.22 -11.74
N ARG A 42 8.88 -19.12 -12.38
CA ARG A 42 8.48 -20.07 -13.43
C ARG A 42 8.27 -19.36 -14.75
N THR A 43 8.72 -19.99 -15.81
CA THR A 43 8.68 -19.43 -17.16
C THR A 43 7.82 -20.31 -18.04
N ALA A 44 6.94 -19.69 -18.83
CA ALA A 44 6.16 -20.36 -19.87
C ALA A 44 6.47 -19.73 -21.22
N ARG A 45 6.59 -20.57 -22.24
CA ARG A 45 6.68 -20.14 -23.63
C ARG A 45 5.36 -20.42 -24.31
N ILE A 46 4.82 -19.42 -24.99
CA ILE A 46 3.61 -19.54 -25.81
C ILE A 46 4.03 -19.39 -27.25
N ASP A 47 3.81 -20.43 -28.03
CA ASP A 47 4.05 -20.41 -29.46
C ASP A 47 2.70 -20.18 -30.19
N VAL A 48 2.65 -19.17 -31.04
CA VAL A 48 1.49 -18.84 -31.88
C VAL A 48 1.85 -19.18 -33.30
N THR A 49 1.09 -20.07 -33.90
CA THR A 49 1.25 -20.46 -35.30
C THR A 49 0.05 -20.02 -36.11
N TYR A 50 0.31 -19.26 -37.15
CA TYR A 50 -0.70 -18.78 -38.08
C TYR A 50 -0.99 -19.85 -39.15
N THR A 51 -2.17 -19.77 -39.74
CA THR A 51 -2.60 -20.73 -40.79
C THR A 51 -1.74 -20.70 -42.06
N ASN A 52 -0.99 -19.63 -42.28
CA ASN A 52 -0.01 -19.50 -43.37
C ASN A 52 1.37 -20.10 -43.02
N GLY A 53 1.51 -20.77 -41.88
CA GLY A 53 2.74 -21.39 -41.45
C GLY A 53 3.71 -20.47 -40.71
N TYR A 54 3.43 -19.17 -40.61
CA TYR A 54 4.23 -18.26 -39.78
C TYR A 54 4.03 -18.56 -38.29
N SER A 55 5.10 -18.50 -37.53
CA SER A 55 5.04 -18.73 -36.10
C SER A 55 5.81 -17.63 -35.32
N THR A 56 5.29 -17.27 -34.16
CA THR A 56 5.94 -16.37 -33.22
C THR A 56 5.85 -16.94 -31.82
N SER A 57 6.74 -16.52 -30.93
CA SER A 57 6.79 -16.99 -29.54
C SER A 57 6.77 -15.82 -28.59
N LEU A 58 6.05 -15.99 -27.50
CA LEU A 58 6.06 -15.11 -26.34
C LEU A 58 6.56 -15.90 -25.12
N THR A 59 7.54 -15.36 -24.41
CA THR A 59 7.98 -15.91 -23.13
C THR A 59 7.39 -15.09 -22.00
N LEU A 60 6.68 -15.76 -21.09
CA LEU A 60 6.13 -15.19 -19.89
C LEU A 60 6.91 -15.72 -18.68
N THR A 61 7.28 -14.83 -17.79
CA THR A 61 7.87 -15.19 -16.49
C THR A 61 6.90 -14.82 -15.40
N GLN A 62 6.51 -15.79 -14.59
CA GLN A 62 5.78 -15.57 -13.37
C GLN A 62 6.74 -15.70 -12.20
N ARG A 63 6.89 -14.61 -11.46
CA ARG A 63 7.85 -14.52 -10.38
C ARG A 63 7.50 -15.46 -9.23
N ALA A 64 8.52 -15.85 -8.48
CA ALA A 64 8.41 -16.65 -7.26
C ALA A 64 7.42 -16.04 -6.25
N ALA A 65 6.84 -16.87 -5.39
CA ALA A 65 6.10 -16.42 -4.23
C ALA A 65 7.01 -15.53 -3.38
N GLY A 66 6.56 -14.32 -3.06
CA GLY A 66 7.40 -13.34 -2.34
C GLY A 66 8.38 -12.55 -3.20
N PHE A 67 8.53 -12.87 -4.51
CA PHE A 67 9.21 -11.94 -5.41
C PHE A 67 8.29 -10.76 -5.72
N ILE A 68 8.79 -9.59 -5.42
CA ILE A 68 8.07 -8.36 -5.67
C ILE A 68 9.01 -7.43 -6.40
N ASP A 69 8.61 -7.11 -7.62
CA ASP A 69 9.29 -6.10 -8.42
C ASP A 69 8.80 -4.73 -7.96
N TYR A 70 9.47 -4.17 -6.97
CA TYR A 70 9.26 -2.81 -6.54
C TYR A 70 10.53 -2.00 -6.72
N ASP A 71 10.35 -0.73 -7.01
CA ASP A 71 11.46 0.21 -7.14
C ASP A 71 12.24 0.27 -5.81
N ARG A 72 13.51 -0.08 -5.84
CA ARG A 72 14.39 -0.06 -4.66
C ARG A 72 14.60 1.32 -4.06
N SER A 73 14.14 2.37 -4.73
CA SER A 73 14.10 3.73 -4.19
C SER A 73 12.94 3.95 -3.21
N TRP A 74 11.99 3.01 -3.10
CA TRP A 74 10.82 3.15 -2.23
C TRP A 74 11.15 2.76 -0.79
N GLY A 75 11.69 3.71 -0.03
CA GLY A 75 12.08 3.47 1.35
C GLY A 75 10.93 3.10 2.30
N GLU A 76 9.69 3.45 1.93
CA GLU A 76 8.48 3.13 2.71
C GLU A 76 8.01 1.68 2.51
N GLN A 77 8.39 1.00 1.44
CA GLN A 77 7.80 -0.27 1.07
C GLN A 77 8.11 -1.38 2.09
N PRO A 78 7.11 -1.92 2.81
CA PRO A 78 7.29 -3.07 3.67
C PRO A 78 7.56 -4.35 2.88
N GLU A 79 8.13 -5.34 3.53
CA GLU A 79 8.25 -6.67 2.96
C GLU A 79 6.85 -7.28 2.76
N TYR A 80 6.64 -7.90 1.59
CA TYR A 80 5.41 -8.61 1.31
C TYR A 80 5.48 -10.01 1.94
N ARG A 81 4.37 -10.41 2.50
CA ARG A 81 4.22 -11.75 3.04
C ARG A 81 3.43 -12.59 2.06
N SER A 82 3.82 -13.84 1.89
CA SER A 82 3.01 -14.80 1.14
C SER A 82 1.79 -15.18 2.00
N ASP A 83 0.63 -14.70 1.60
CA ASP A 83 -0.66 -15.02 2.22
C ASP A 83 -1.74 -14.85 1.16
N ASP A 84 -2.59 -15.86 0.99
CA ASP A 84 -3.62 -15.84 -0.06
C ASP A 84 -4.71 -14.79 0.18
N ALA A 85 -4.87 -14.35 1.44
CA ALA A 85 -5.76 -13.26 1.79
C ALA A 85 -5.20 -11.87 1.45
N TYR A 86 -3.90 -11.74 1.12
CA TYR A 86 -3.29 -10.44 0.95
C TYR A 86 -3.22 -10.02 -0.52
N ILE A 87 -3.76 -8.85 -0.80
CA ILE A 87 -3.63 -8.17 -2.09
C ILE A 87 -2.68 -7.00 -1.93
N TYR A 88 -1.62 -7.01 -2.73
CA TYR A 88 -0.65 -5.92 -2.81
C TYR A 88 -0.90 -5.11 -4.06
N LYS A 89 -1.01 -3.79 -3.91
CA LYS A 89 -1.24 -2.90 -5.04
C LYS A 89 -0.56 -1.56 -4.83
N THR A 90 0.00 -1.02 -5.91
CA THR A 90 0.49 0.35 -5.99
C THR A 90 -0.41 1.20 -6.87
N TYR A 91 -0.77 2.36 -6.37
CA TYR A 91 -1.57 3.35 -7.07
C TYR A 91 -0.66 4.45 -7.61
N TYR A 92 -0.87 4.76 -8.86
CA TYR A 92 -0.22 5.87 -9.54
C TYR A 92 -1.27 6.94 -9.88
N ALA A 93 -0.90 8.19 -9.73
CA ALA A 93 -1.74 9.33 -10.05
C ALA A 93 -0.99 10.34 -10.91
N THR A 94 -1.73 11.13 -11.66
CA THR A 94 -1.18 12.25 -12.40
C THR A 94 -1.10 13.47 -11.48
N PHE A 95 0.10 14.00 -11.31
CA PHE A 95 0.36 15.23 -10.57
C PHE A 95 0.56 16.38 -11.55
N VAL A 96 -0.08 17.50 -11.30
CA VAL A 96 0.11 18.70 -12.13
C VAL A 96 1.49 19.31 -11.89
N SER A 97 1.98 20.01 -12.91
CA SER A 97 3.25 20.71 -12.81
C SER A 97 3.20 21.83 -11.76
N ASN A 98 4.32 22.07 -11.13
CA ASN A 98 4.55 23.24 -10.28
C ASN A 98 6.00 23.72 -10.46
N GLN A 99 6.41 24.75 -9.74
CA GLN A 99 7.77 25.31 -9.87
C GLN A 99 8.92 24.33 -9.54
N PHE A 100 8.63 23.22 -8.89
CA PHE A 100 9.62 22.22 -8.48
C PHE A 100 9.49 20.88 -9.22
N PHE A 101 8.38 20.69 -9.94
CA PHE A 101 8.06 19.44 -10.58
C PHE A 101 7.35 19.68 -11.93
N PRO A 102 7.84 19.09 -13.03
CA PRO A 102 7.30 19.34 -14.38
C PRO A 102 5.91 18.69 -14.61
N GLY A 103 5.36 18.00 -13.65
CA GLY A 103 4.13 17.22 -13.80
C GLY A 103 4.37 15.81 -14.30
N GLY A 104 3.34 14.96 -14.20
CA GLY A 104 3.37 13.59 -14.70
C GLY A 104 2.81 12.55 -13.74
N LYS A 105 2.94 11.30 -14.13
CA LYS A 105 2.44 10.15 -13.36
C LYS A 105 3.45 9.72 -12.31
N LEU A 106 3.07 9.81 -11.04
CA LEU A 106 3.89 9.38 -9.90
C LEU A 106 3.16 8.35 -9.05
N ARG A 107 3.95 7.59 -8.28
CA ARG A 107 3.45 6.74 -7.22
C ARG A 107 2.70 7.57 -6.19
N ASN A 108 1.44 7.22 -5.92
CA ASN A 108 0.63 7.83 -4.88
C ASN A 108 0.80 7.09 -3.55
N TYR A 109 0.53 5.79 -3.52
CA TYR A 109 0.73 4.93 -2.37
C TYR A 109 0.65 3.45 -2.76
N SER A 110 1.08 2.57 -1.85
CA SER A 110 0.92 1.12 -1.95
C SER A 110 0.13 0.60 -0.76
N VAL A 111 -0.60 -0.50 -0.95
CA VAL A 111 -1.40 -1.14 0.10
C VAL A 111 -1.10 -2.63 0.23
N CYS A 112 -1.29 -3.16 1.43
CA CYS A 112 -1.51 -4.57 1.70
C CYS A 112 -2.93 -4.73 2.21
N TYR A 113 -3.86 -5.12 1.35
CA TYR A 113 -5.27 -5.33 1.69
C TYR A 113 -5.51 -6.80 2.05
N ASP A 114 -6.22 -7.03 3.14
CA ASP A 114 -6.61 -8.35 3.61
C ASP A 114 -8.08 -8.60 3.25
N VAL A 115 -8.33 -9.56 2.35
CA VAL A 115 -9.69 -9.85 1.85
C VAL A 115 -10.58 -10.54 2.87
N ASP A 116 -9.99 -11.26 3.84
CA ASP A 116 -10.74 -11.93 4.89
C ASP A 116 -11.16 -10.98 5.99
N ARG A 117 -10.33 -9.96 6.24
CA ARG A 117 -10.60 -8.90 7.23
C ARG A 117 -11.32 -7.69 6.65
N HIS A 118 -11.41 -7.58 5.33
CA HIS A 118 -11.96 -6.43 4.61
C HIS A 118 -11.31 -5.08 4.99
N ILE A 119 -9.99 -5.09 5.22
CA ILE A 119 -9.22 -3.92 5.64
C ILE A 119 -7.75 -4.07 5.23
N SER A 120 -7.07 -2.97 5.01
CA SER A 120 -5.63 -3.00 4.78
C SER A 120 -4.86 -3.19 6.09
N HIS A 121 -3.81 -4.02 6.05
CA HIS A 121 -2.81 -4.09 7.11
C HIS A 121 -1.96 -2.83 7.16
N TRP A 122 -1.61 -2.29 5.98
CA TRP A 122 -0.85 -1.06 5.88
C TRP A 122 -1.07 -0.36 4.54
N VAL A 123 -0.80 0.94 4.56
CA VAL A 123 -0.68 1.82 3.41
C VAL A 123 0.66 2.54 3.51
N ALA A 124 1.48 2.43 2.47
CA ALA A 124 2.82 2.98 2.39
C ALA A 124 2.91 4.07 1.33
N TYR A 125 3.49 5.22 1.67
CA TYR A 125 3.52 6.38 0.78
C TYR A 125 4.69 7.31 1.07
N PRO A 126 5.24 7.99 0.03
CA PRO A 126 6.22 9.05 0.20
C PRO A 126 5.54 10.39 0.46
N ILE A 127 6.25 11.28 1.14
CA ILE A 127 5.93 12.71 1.22
C ILE A 127 7.09 13.50 0.67
N PHE A 128 6.86 14.16 -0.48
CA PHE A 128 7.71 15.19 -1.06
C PHE A 128 6.95 16.50 -0.99
N LYS A 129 7.20 17.31 -0.01
CA LYS A 129 6.46 18.55 0.20
C LYS A 129 6.34 19.40 -1.07
N LYS A 130 7.45 19.58 -1.77
CA LYS A 130 7.50 20.35 -3.01
C LYS A 130 6.70 19.78 -4.18
N VAL A 131 6.42 18.47 -4.17
CA VAL A 131 5.63 17.83 -5.21
C VAL A 131 4.15 17.76 -4.82
N TYR A 132 3.84 17.52 -3.55
CA TYR A 132 2.49 17.18 -3.07
C TYR A 132 1.69 18.37 -2.52
N GLU A 133 2.33 19.51 -2.21
CA GLU A 133 1.66 20.64 -1.53
C GLU A 133 1.09 21.75 -2.42
N THR A 134 1.29 21.71 -3.73
CA THR A 134 0.83 22.81 -4.61
C THR A 134 0.10 22.32 -5.83
N PRO A 135 -1.05 22.89 -6.19
CA PRO A 135 -1.91 23.83 -5.47
C PRO A 135 -2.69 23.17 -4.33
N VAL A 136 -3.18 23.95 -3.40
CA VAL A 136 -3.97 23.45 -2.27
C VAL A 136 -5.42 23.28 -2.70
N LEU A 137 -5.92 22.07 -2.57
CA LEU A 137 -7.34 21.75 -2.75
C LEU A 137 -8.05 21.76 -1.40
N SER A 138 -9.32 22.09 -1.42
CA SER A 138 -10.22 21.80 -0.29
C SER A 138 -10.51 20.30 -0.20
N ARG A 139 -10.98 19.85 0.96
CA ARG A 139 -11.36 18.45 1.18
C ARG A 139 -12.41 17.98 0.17
N VAL A 140 -12.11 16.87 -0.56
CA VAL A 140 -12.96 16.37 -1.64
C VAL A 140 -14.18 15.59 -1.11
N ASN A 141 -14.06 14.87 0.03
CA ASN A 141 -15.10 14.01 0.62
C ASN A 141 -15.69 12.94 -0.32
N ASP A 142 -14.92 12.46 -1.28
CA ASP A 142 -15.37 11.50 -2.28
C ASP A 142 -15.05 10.05 -1.85
N PHE A 143 -15.71 9.59 -0.76
CA PHE A 143 -15.56 8.20 -0.29
C PHE A 143 -16.10 7.23 -1.32
N ASN A 144 -15.25 6.34 -1.80
CA ASN A 144 -15.53 5.46 -2.91
C ASN A 144 -14.89 4.06 -2.71
N TYR A 145 -15.40 3.07 -3.43
CA TYR A 145 -14.70 1.80 -3.53
C TYR A 145 -13.46 1.95 -4.42
N ASP A 146 -12.51 1.05 -4.24
CA ASP A 146 -11.35 0.97 -5.12
C ASP A 146 -11.79 0.49 -6.51
N PRO A 147 -11.63 1.30 -7.56
CA PRO A 147 -12.18 1.01 -8.87
C PRO A 147 -11.36 -0.02 -9.68
N ASN A 148 -10.30 -0.59 -9.10
CA ASN A 148 -9.44 -1.50 -9.85
C ASN A 148 -10.04 -2.89 -9.94
N ASP A 149 -10.66 -3.17 -11.06
CA ASP A 149 -11.29 -4.42 -11.46
C ASP A 149 -10.34 -5.42 -12.16
N GLN A 150 -9.07 -5.05 -12.34
CA GLN A 150 -8.11 -5.82 -13.15
C GLN A 150 -7.48 -7.02 -12.44
N LEU A 151 -7.72 -7.19 -11.15
CA LEU A 151 -7.22 -8.35 -10.40
C LEU A 151 -8.41 -9.23 -9.98
N PRO A 152 -8.36 -10.56 -10.20
CA PRO A 152 -9.47 -11.46 -9.92
C PRO A 152 -9.86 -11.57 -8.44
N VAL A 153 -9.09 -10.97 -7.56
CA VAL A 153 -9.28 -10.94 -6.09
C VAL A 153 -9.37 -9.53 -5.54
N ILE A 154 -9.70 -8.54 -6.37
CA ILE A 154 -9.96 -7.19 -5.84
C ILE A 154 -11.29 -7.19 -5.11
N PRO A 155 -11.32 -6.62 -3.90
CA PRO A 155 -12.54 -6.47 -3.15
C PRO A 155 -13.58 -5.71 -3.97
N THR A 156 -14.78 -6.24 -4.06
CA THR A 156 -15.91 -5.53 -4.65
C THR A 156 -16.24 -4.30 -3.82
N ARG A 157 -16.99 -3.37 -4.38
CA ARG A 157 -17.54 -2.23 -3.64
C ARG A 157 -18.12 -2.65 -2.30
N ASP A 158 -18.80 -3.78 -2.28
CA ASP A 158 -19.51 -4.28 -1.12
C ASP A 158 -18.54 -4.79 -0.04
N GLN A 159 -17.42 -5.38 -0.42
CA GLN A 159 -16.38 -5.83 0.52
C GLN A 159 -15.58 -4.65 1.09
N GLN A 160 -15.42 -3.57 0.33
CA GLN A 160 -14.76 -2.35 0.78
C GLN A 160 -15.72 -1.39 1.47
N TYR A 161 -17.01 -1.73 1.50
CA TYR A 161 -18.05 -0.79 1.91
C TYR A 161 -17.93 -0.45 3.39
N ILE A 162 -17.48 0.74 3.63
CA ILE A 162 -17.27 1.34 4.93
C ILE A 162 -18.53 2.01 5.49
N GLY A 163 -19.69 1.61 4.96
CA GLY A 163 -20.99 2.08 5.42
C GLY A 163 -21.24 3.58 5.24
N THR A 164 -22.38 3.91 4.69
CA THR A 164 -23.01 5.19 4.95
C THR A 164 -23.96 4.99 6.12
N GLY A 165 -23.46 4.70 7.31
CA GLY A 165 -24.34 4.64 8.49
C GLY A 165 -25.19 5.90 8.50
N GLY A 166 -26.49 5.76 8.78
CA GLY A 166 -27.46 6.86 8.70
C GLY A 166 -27.01 8.06 9.52
N ASN A 167 -26.33 8.96 8.94
CA ASN A 167 -25.77 10.24 9.35
C ASN A 167 -24.47 10.57 8.60
N GLY A 168 -24.12 9.84 7.53
CA GLY A 168 -22.89 10.06 6.76
C GLY A 168 -21.61 9.68 7.51
N ARG A 169 -21.69 9.04 8.66
CA ARG A 169 -20.55 8.54 9.42
C ARG A 169 -20.27 7.12 9.01
N GLY A 170 -19.06 6.85 8.54
CA GLY A 170 -18.61 5.52 8.18
C GLY A 170 -18.68 4.55 9.36
N TYR A 171 -18.79 3.25 9.08
CA TYR A 171 -18.89 2.16 10.05
C TYR A 171 -20.10 2.22 11.01
N GLY A 172 -21.15 2.99 10.65
CA GLY A 172 -22.32 3.17 11.47
C GLY A 172 -22.05 3.94 12.76
N ALA A 173 -23.05 4.24 13.55
CA ALA A 173 -22.96 4.98 14.81
C ALA A 173 -22.27 4.20 15.94
N ARG A 174 -21.14 3.53 15.66
CA ARG A 174 -20.47 2.57 16.57
C ARG A 174 -19.19 3.13 17.19
N GLY A 175 -18.98 4.45 17.15
CA GLY A 175 -17.82 5.09 17.75
C GLY A 175 -16.55 5.02 16.88
N TYR A 176 -16.68 4.63 15.60
CA TYR A 176 -15.57 4.58 14.65
C TYR A 176 -15.79 5.54 13.48
N ASP A 177 -14.73 6.24 13.14
CA ASP A 177 -14.64 7.03 11.92
C ASP A 177 -14.03 6.20 10.79
N ARG A 178 -14.20 6.67 9.55
CA ARG A 178 -13.42 6.25 8.40
C ARG A 178 -12.02 6.86 8.52
N GLY A 179 -11.12 6.17 9.26
CA GLY A 179 -9.75 6.61 9.46
C GLY A 179 -8.93 6.42 8.18
N HIS A 180 -8.38 7.51 7.65
CA HIS A 180 -7.47 7.44 6.52
C HIS A 180 -6.11 6.90 6.97
N MET A 181 -5.57 5.90 6.26
CA MET A 181 -4.18 5.46 6.46
C MET A 181 -3.21 6.44 5.79
N LEU A 182 -3.41 6.75 4.51
CA LEU A 182 -2.82 7.94 3.87
C LEU A 182 -3.79 9.11 4.05
N PRO A 183 -3.45 10.12 4.85
CA PRO A 183 -4.32 11.27 5.07
C PRO A 183 -4.56 12.06 3.79
N GLN A 184 -5.81 12.44 3.53
CA GLN A 184 -6.14 13.24 2.36
C GLN A 184 -5.40 14.58 2.34
N ALA A 185 -5.14 15.18 3.52
CA ALA A 185 -4.37 16.40 3.65
C ALA A 185 -2.90 16.29 3.18
N SER A 186 -2.38 15.06 3.05
CA SER A 186 -1.06 14.82 2.49
C SER A 186 -1.06 14.80 0.95
N ARG A 187 -2.22 15.00 0.31
CA ARG A 187 -2.43 15.00 -1.15
C ARG A 187 -3.30 16.17 -1.63
N TYR A 188 -3.21 17.32 -0.98
CA TYR A 188 -4.00 18.50 -1.33
C TYR A 188 -3.65 19.16 -2.66
N ASN A 189 -2.56 18.77 -3.28
CA ASN A 189 -2.05 19.43 -4.47
C ASN A 189 -2.78 19.09 -5.77
N ASN A 190 -3.50 17.96 -5.83
CA ASN A 190 -4.18 17.53 -7.05
C ASN A 190 -5.45 16.74 -6.73
N TYR A 191 -6.43 16.84 -7.61
CA TYR A 191 -7.70 16.14 -7.45
C TYR A 191 -7.54 14.61 -7.50
N GLU A 192 -6.83 14.07 -8.52
CA GLU A 192 -6.70 12.63 -8.71
C GLU A 192 -6.00 11.92 -7.53
N PRO A 193 -4.78 12.31 -7.10
CA PRO A 193 -4.15 11.66 -5.95
C PRO A 193 -4.91 11.89 -4.63
N ASN A 194 -5.58 13.04 -4.47
CA ASN A 194 -6.43 13.31 -3.31
C ASN A 194 -7.67 12.40 -3.30
N ARG A 195 -8.38 12.28 -4.43
CA ARG A 195 -9.54 11.41 -4.58
C ARG A 195 -9.21 9.95 -4.26
N MET A 196 -8.05 9.47 -4.68
CA MET A 196 -7.60 8.10 -4.39
C MET A 196 -7.43 7.82 -2.89
N THR A 197 -7.21 8.85 -2.06
CA THR A 197 -7.13 8.65 -0.60
C THR A 197 -8.45 8.27 0.03
N TYR A 198 -9.58 8.45 -0.68
CA TYR A 198 -10.92 8.10 -0.22
C TYR A 198 -11.36 6.68 -0.63
N TYR A 199 -10.49 5.89 -1.26
CA TYR A 199 -10.80 4.49 -1.56
C TYR A 199 -10.92 3.67 -0.27
N GLY A 200 -11.86 2.72 -0.26
CA GLY A 200 -12.10 1.85 0.90
C GLY A 200 -10.86 1.08 1.35
N THR A 201 -9.95 0.75 0.42
CA THR A 201 -8.66 0.11 0.72
C THR A 201 -7.69 0.99 1.53
N ASN A 202 -7.93 2.30 1.57
CA ASN A 202 -7.17 3.26 2.39
C ASN A 202 -7.84 3.58 3.74
N MET A 203 -8.97 2.94 4.05
CA MET A 203 -9.76 3.22 5.25
C MET A 203 -9.61 2.14 6.31
N MET A 204 -9.67 2.53 7.58
CA MET A 204 -9.79 1.63 8.72
C MET A 204 -10.85 2.14 9.71
N PRO A 205 -11.57 1.22 10.42
CA PRO A 205 -12.39 1.61 11.55
C PRO A 205 -11.49 2.16 12.66
N GLN A 206 -11.46 3.46 12.81
CA GLN A 206 -10.64 4.13 13.82
C GLN A 206 -11.53 4.78 14.88
N ASN A 207 -11.21 4.59 16.17
CA ASN A 207 -11.93 5.25 17.25
C ASN A 207 -12.05 6.75 16.96
N SER A 208 -13.25 7.29 17.06
CA SER A 208 -13.53 8.67 16.62
C SER A 208 -12.74 9.70 17.41
N THR A 209 -12.60 9.49 18.72
CA THR A 209 -11.81 10.40 19.58
C THR A 209 -10.34 10.35 19.23
N LEU A 210 -9.80 9.15 19.01
CA LEU A 210 -8.42 8.99 18.57
C LEU A 210 -8.20 9.68 17.22
N ASN A 211 -9.04 9.37 16.22
CA ASN A 211 -8.90 9.89 14.85
C ASN A 211 -8.94 11.42 14.80
N GLN A 212 -9.89 12.03 15.51
CA GLN A 212 -10.15 13.46 15.41
C GLN A 212 -9.20 14.33 16.25
N ASN A 213 -8.48 13.76 17.23
CA ASN A 213 -7.62 14.50 18.13
C ASN A 213 -6.13 14.15 17.94
N ILE A 214 -5.61 13.21 18.74
CA ILE A 214 -4.17 12.96 18.81
C ILE A 214 -3.61 12.39 17.50
N TRP A 215 -4.39 11.55 16.80
CA TRP A 215 -3.97 11.02 15.49
C TRP A 215 -3.90 12.11 14.43
N ALA A 216 -4.90 13.00 14.37
CA ALA A 216 -4.89 14.16 13.47
C ALA A 216 -3.72 15.09 13.78
N SER A 217 -3.38 15.26 15.06
CA SER A 217 -2.20 16.04 15.51
C SER A 217 -0.90 15.40 15.02
N LEU A 218 -0.76 14.07 15.15
CA LEU A 218 0.39 13.33 14.62
C LEU A 218 0.49 13.47 13.10
N GLU A 219 -0.61 13.37 12.37
CA GLU A 219 -0.64 13.57 10.91
C GLU A 219 -0.16 14.97 10.52
N GLY A 220 -0.55 15.98 11.28
CA GLY A 220 -0.07 17.36 11.12
C GLY A 220 1.44 17.48 11.29
N LYS A 221 1.98 16.85 12.34
CA LYS A 221 3.45 16.79 12.57
C LYS A 221 4.16 16.06 11.44
N VAL A 222 3.66 14.89 11.02
CA VAL A 222 4.25 14.10 9.91
C VAL A 222 4.31 14.93 8.63
N ARG A 223 3.27 15.67 8.28
CA ARG A 223 3.31 16.60 7.14
C ARG A 223 4.33 17.72 7.33
N GLY A 224 4.45 18.25 8.55
CA GLY A 224 5.44 19.27 8.88
C GLY A 224 6.88 18.77 8.78
N TRP A 225 7.12 17.50 9.10
CA TRP A 225 8.45 16.87 8.98
C TRP A 225 8.80 16.48 7.55
N GLY A 226 7.83 16.35 6.65
CA GLY A 226 8.03 15.78 5.33
C GLY A 226 8.62 16.73 4.31
N GLY A 227 9.63 16.26 3.58
CA GLY A 227 10.06 16.77 2.27
C GLY A 227 10.36 18.26 2.16
N LEU A 228 10.92 18.88 3.20
CA LEU A 228 11.17 20.33 3.24
C LEU A 228 12.25 20.80 2.25
N GLN A 229 13.16 19.90 1.89
CA GLN A 229 14.30 20.19 1.02
C GLN A 229 14.16 19.49 -0.33
N THR A 230 15.03 19.82 -1.29
CA THR A 230 14.92 19.40 -2.68
C THR A 230 14.97 17.88 -2.85
N TYR A 231 15.88 17.21 -2.13
CA TYR A 231 16.12 15.78 -2.25
C TYR A 231 15.61 14.99 -1.03
N ASP A 232 14.82 15.64 -0.19
CA ASP A 232 14.34 15.04 1.04
C ASP A 232 12.98 14.42 0.82
N THR A 233 12.90 13.13 1.09
CA THR A 233 11.67 12.36 1.09
C THR A 233 11.42 11.82 2.47
N LEU A 234 10.23 12.04 3.00
CA LEU A 234 9.72 11.31 4.14
C LEU A 234 8.96 10.07 3.65
N TYR A 235 9.46 8.90 3.99
CA TYR A 235 8.84 7.62 3.72
C TYR A 235 7.95 7.25 4.90
N VAL A 236 6.66 7.00 4.64
CA VAL A 236 5.65 6.77 5.67
C VAL A 236 4.94 5.45 5.42
N VAL A 237 4.78 4.65 6.46
CA VAL A 237 3.85 3.53 6.49
C VAL A 237 2.86 3.77 7.62
N THR A 238 1.58 3.71 7.31
CA THR A 238 0.50 3.74 8.31
C THR A 238 -0.21 2.41 8.29
N GLY A 239 -0.54 1.86 9.42
CA GLY A 239 -1.22 0.57 9.41
C GLY A 239 -2.00 0.24 10.66
N ALA A 240 -2.56 -0.95 10.62
CA ALA A 240 -3.44 -1.57 11.60
C ALA A 240 -2.80 -2.84 12.17
N ALA A 241 -2.96 -3.07 13.47
CA ALA A 241 -2.62 -4.34 14.08
C ALA A 241 -3.87 -4.97 14.73
N PHE A 242 -3.96 -6.31 14.68
CA PHE A 242 -5.14 -7.06 15.06
C PHE A 242 -4.77 -8.04 16.19
N LYS A 243 -4.86 -7.59 17.43
CA LYS A 243 -4.68 -8.42 18.65
C LYS A 243 -6.01 -8.86 19.27
N SER A 244 -7.13 -8.48 18.64
CA SER A 244 -8.47 -8.90 19.01
C SER A 244 -9.25 -9.36 17.77
N THR A 245 -10.33 -10.09 18.00
CA THR A 245 -11.26 -10.57 16.97
C THR A 245 -12.44 -9.64 16.75
N LYS A 246 -12.36 -8.41 17.26
CA LYS A 246 -13.44 -7.44 17.14
C LYS A 246 -13.73 -7.10 15.69
N THR A 247 -15.01 -7.10 15.34
CA THR A 247 -15.50 -6.76 14.01
C THR A 247 -16.66 -5.75 14.08
N ILE A 248 -16.92 -5.13 12.97
CA ILE A 248 -18.15 -4.36 12.71
C ILE A 248 -18.94 -5.15 11.68
N ASP A 249 -20.19 -5.44 12.00
CA ASP A 249 -21.09 -6.11 11.04
C ASP A 249 -21.38 -5.21 9.85
N ASN A 250 -21.31 -5.78 8.68
CA ASN A 250 -21.66 -5.18 7.42
C ASN A 250 -22.47 -6.18 6.60
N ALA A 251 -23.39 -5.72 5.77
CA ALA A 251 -24.23 -6.56 4.89
C ALA A 251 -23.39 -7.49 3.98
N ASN A 252 -22.14 -7.14 3.73
CA ASN A 252 -21.24 -7.85 2.83
C ASN A 252 -20.11 -8.58 3.55
N GLY A 253 -20.27 -8.82 4.84
CA GLY A 253 -19.32 -9.49 5.70
C GLY A 253 -18.71 -8.57 6.76
N PRO A 254 -18.24 -9.15 7.86
CA PRO A 254 -17.70 -8.36 8.97
C PRO A 254 -16.39 -7.67 8.57
N ILE A 255 -16.22 -6.44 9.03
CA ILE A 255 -14.97 -5.68 8.86
C ILE A 255 -14.20 -5.75 10.17
N ALA A 256 -12.94 -6.17 10.14
CA ALA A 256 -12.12 -6.23 11.33
C ALA A 256 -11.81 -4.83 11.88
N VAL A 257 -11.91 -4.69 13.21
CA VAL A 257 -11.53 -3.47 13.92
C VAL A 257 -10.10 -3.62 14.42
N PRO A 258 -9.17 -2.75 14.00
CA PRO A 258 -7.81 -2.78 14.53
C PRO A 258 -7.80 -2.61 16.05
N SER A 259 -6.96 -3.38 16.73
CA SER A 259 -6.67 -3.14 18.16
C SER A 259 -5.70 -1.97 18.35
N HIS A 260 -4.83 -1.73 17.35
CA HIS A 260 -3.85 -0.65 17.37
C HIS A 260 -3.75 0.00 15.99
N CYS A 261 -3.56 1.32 16.00
CA CYS A 261 -3.17 2.12 14.84
C CYS A 261 -1.70 2.51 15.01
N TRP A 262 -0.91 2.40 13.93
CA TRP A 262 0.52 2.66 14.01
C TRP A 262 1.03 3.43 12.79
N LYS A 263 2.17 4.11 12.95
CA LYS A 263 2.95 4.72 11.86
C LYS A 263 4.42 4.38 12.01
N VAL A 264 5.09 4.21 10.86
CA VAL A 264 6.55 4.07 10.73
C VAL A 264 7.04 5.14 9.78
N LEU A 265 8.07 5.85 10.16
CA LEU A 265 8.69 6.93 9.39
C LEU A 265 10.16 6.63 9.15
N LEU A 266 10.65 6.96 7.95
CA LEU A 266 12.06 6.91 7.56
C LEU A 266 12.40 8.13 6.71
N ARG A 267 13.55 8.77 6.98
CA ARG A 267 14.11 9.82 6.10
C ARG A 267 15.63 9.97 6.30
N GLN A 268 16.28 10.66 5.36
CA GLN A 268 17.66 11.09 5.54
C GLN A 268 17.77 12.23 6.56
N ARG A 269 18.94 12.38 7.18
CA ARG A 269 19.26 13.50 8.09
C ARG A 269 19.68 14.77 7.36
N GLY A 270 20.12 14.63 6.11
CA GLY A 270 20.58 15.72 5.25
C GLY A 270 19.65 16.01 4.07
N ASN A 271 20.25 16.47 2.98
CA ASN A 271 19.58 16.77 1.71
C ASN A 271 20.42 16.29 0.53
N GLN A 272 20.76 15.01 0.51
CA GLN A 272 21.64 14.43 -0.49
C GLN A 272 20.83 13.78 -1.60
N ASN A 273 21.24 14.00 -2.85
CA ASN A 273 20.62 13.36 -4.02
C ASN A 273 21.17 11.95 -4.21
N ARG A 274 20.68 11.03 -3.39
CA ARG A 274 21.01 9.59 -3.45
C ARG A 274 19.76 8.75 -3.25
N GLN A 275 19.77 7.52 -3.75
CA GLN A 275 18.74 6.55 -3.42
C GLN A 275 18.82 6.18 -1.95
N ILE A 276 17.68 5.91 -1.33
CA ILE A 276 17.61 5.59 0.10
C ILE A 276 18.50 4.39 0.50
N SER A 277 18.69 3.44 -0.40
CA SER A 277 19.55 2.25 -0.22
C SER A 277 21.05 2.56 -0.15
N GLN A 278 21.47 3.77 -0.49
CA GLN A 278 22.88 4.19 -0.52
C GLN A 278 23.33 4.92 0.76
N PHE A 279 22.40 5.15 1.69
CA PHE A 279 22.69 5.84 2.94
C PHE A 279 23.22 4.88 4.01
N LYS A 280 24.09 5.39 4.87
CA LYS A 280 24.54 4.71 6.09
C LYS A 280 23.56 4.95 7.23
N ALA A 281 23.67 4.18 8.31
CA ALA A 281 22.76 4.24 9.44
C ALA A 281 22.75 5.60 10.17
N ASP A 282 23.90 6.27 10.27
CA ASP A 282 24.06 7.58 10.89
C ASP A 282 23.54 8.73 10.03
N GLU A 283 23.35 8.49 8.74
CA GLU A 283 22.77 9.45 7.78
C GLU A 283 21.24 9.35 7.70
N LEU A 284 20.66 8.35 8.35
CA LEU A 284 19.21 8.08 8.37
C LEU A 284 18.63 8.28 9.76
N LYS A 285 17.34 8.59 9.80
CA LYS A 285 16.53 8.55 11.01
C LYS A 285 15.21 7.86 10.78
N ALA A 286 14.78 7.09 11.78
CA ALA A 286 13.49 6.41 11.77
C ALA A 286 12.82 6.54 13.13
N ILE A 287 11.50 6.45 13.14
CA ILE A 287 10.67 6.45 14.33
C ILE A 287 9.35 5.73 14.05
N GLY A 288 8.78 5.14 15.08
CA GLY A 288 7.46 4.56 15.05
C GLY A 288 6.52 5.19 16.07
N PHE A 289 5.22 5.05 15.85
CA PHE A 289 4.17 5.47 16.78
C PHE A 289 3.10 4.37 16.83
N VAL A 290 2.62 4.05 18.05
CA VAL A 290 1.56 3.06 18.26
C VAL A 290 0.56 3.62 19.24
N PHE A 291 -0.72 3.58 18.88
CA PHE A 291 -1.85 3.93 19.73
C PHE A 291 -2.81 2.74 19.80
N THR A 292 -3.39 2.46 20.97
CA THR A 292 -4.55 1.58 21.02
C THR A 292 -5.73 2.25 20.35
N ASN A 293 -6.58 1.47 19.66
CA ASN A 293 -7.70 2.01 18.90
C ASN A 293 -8.97 2.16 19.76
N ASP A 294 -8.83 2.91 20.84
CA ASP A 294 -9.83 3.15 21.87
C ASP A 294 -9.63 4.52 22.54
N ASP A 295 -10.42 4.80 23.56
CA ASP A 295 -10.35 6.07 24.30
C ASP A 295 -9.05 6.20 25.11
N ALA A 296 -8.44 5.09 25.54
CA ALA A 296 -7.14 5.12 26.20
C ALA A 296 -6.05 5.56 25.22
N GLY A 297 -6.07 5.05 23.99
CA GLY A 297 -5.18 5.52 22.93
C GLY A 297 -5.42 6.98 22.58
N ALA A 298 -6.67 7.42 22.57
CA ALA A 298 -7.01 8.82 22.33
C ALA A 298 -6.49 9.78 23.42
N ALA A 299 -6.34 9.30 24.64
CA ALA A 299 -5.80 10.05 25.78
C ALA A 299 -4.26 10.01 25.87
N THR A 300 -3.60 9.21 25.02
CA THR A 300 -2.13 9.06 25.00
C THR A 300 -1.49 10.28 24.34
N SER A 301 -0.31 10.72 24.83
CA SER A 301 0.47 11.74 24.12
C SER A 301 1.29 11.15 22.97
N ILE A 302 1.71 12.00 22.03
CA ILE A 302 2.58 11.59 20.92
C ILE A 302 3.90 11.02 21.46
N GLU A 303 4.46 11.64 22.49
CA GLU A 303 5.70 11.22 23.14
C GLU A 303 5.57 9.81 23.75
N SER A 304 4.44 9.53 24.40
CA SER A 304 4.16 8.22 25.01
C SER A 304 3.85 7.13 23.95
N ALA A 305 3.42 7.53 22.76
CA ALA A 305 3.15 6.64 21.65
C ALA A 305 4.41 6.25 20.86
N VAL A 306 5.55 6.90 21.10
CA VAL A 306 6.82 6.61 20.40
C VAL A 306 7.25 5.17 20.60
N ARG A 307 7.62 4.52 19.51
CA ARG A 307 8.18 3.16 19.45
C ARG A 307 9.36 3.13 18.48
N SER A 308 10.23 2.17 18.67
CA SER A 308 11.17 1.80 17.61
C SER A 308 10.42 1.05 16.51
N VAL A 309 11.00 1.02 15.31
CA VAL A 309 10.43 0.25 14.20
C VAL A 309 10.47 -1.25 14.51
N LYS A 310 11.47 -1.74 15.26
CA LYS A 310 11.54 -3.13 15.74
C LYS A 310 10.32 -3.51 16.58
N GLU A 311 9.91 -2.65 17.52
CA GLU A 311 8.72 -2.89 18.35
C GLU A 311 7.44 -2.98 17.49
N ILE A 312 7.36 -2.22 16.36
CA ILE A 312 6.24 -2.33 15.43
C ILE A 312 6.33 -3.60 14.57
N GLU A 313 7.53 -4.04 14.18
CA GLU A 313 7.72 -5.34 13.52
C GLU A 313 7.26 -6.49 14.41
N GLU A 314 7.55 -6.45 15.71
CA GLU A 314 7.08 -7.45 16.68
C GLU A 314 5.55 -7.41 16.85
N LEU A 315 4.97 -6.22 16.86
CA LEU A 315 3.52 -6.03 16.99
C LEU A 315 2.77 -6.60 15.78
N THR A 316 3.29 -6.39 14.56
CA THR A 316 2.57 -6.61 13.30
C THR A 316 3.02 -7.85 12.53
N GLY A 317 4.26 -8.28 12.73
CA GLY A 317 4.92 -9.33 11.95
C GLY A 317 5.41 -8.88 10.57
N PHE A 318 5.14 -7.65 10.14
CA PHE A 318 5.70 -7.10 8.90
C PHE A 318 7.13 -6.63 9.12
N LYS A 319 7.94 -6.65 8.06
CA LYS A 319 9.32 -6.14 8.06
C LYS A 319 9.39 -4.86 7.24
N PHE A 320 10.15 -3.89 7.76
CA PHE A 320 10.31 -2.57 7.14
C PHE A 320 11.73 -2.36 6.62
N PHE A 321 11.89 -1.33 5.81
CA PHE A 321 13.18 -0.86 5.29
C PHE A 321 13.98 -1.92 4.53
N ARG A 322 13.29 -2.79 3.83
CA ARG A 322 13.88 -3.88 3.05
C ARG A 322 14.87 -3.39 1.98
N ASN A 323 14.75 -2.14 1.56
CA ASN A 323 15.63 -1.54 0.55
C ASN A 323 16.98 -1.10 1.10
N LEU A 324 17.13 -1.06 2.41
CA LEU A 324 18.39 -0.74 3.06
C LEU A 324 19.26 -2.00 3.16
N ASP A 325 20.58 -1.79 3.24
CA ASP A 325 21.48 -2.85 3.69
C ASP A 325 20.98 -3.42 5.01
N PRO A 326 21.00 -4.75 5.23
CA PRO A 326 20.46 -5.37 6.44
C PRO A 326 21.03 -4.82 7.74
N ALA A 327 22.34 -4.52 7.80
CA ALA A 327 22.97 -3.96 8.99
C ALA A 327 22.55 -2.50 9.22
N VAL A 328 22.41 -1.73 8.14
CA VAL A 328 21.86 -0.36 8.18
C VAL A 328 20.40 -0.38 8.64
N ALA A 329 19.59 -1.25 8.06
CA ALA A 329 18.19 -1.40 8.44
C ALA A 329 18.05 -1.75 9.93
N ASP A 330 18.83 -2.70 10.42
CA ASP A 330 18.78 -3.12 11.83
C ASP A 330 19.12 -1.99 12.79
N ALA A 331 20.16 -1.22 12.50
CA ALA A 331 20.56 -0.06 13.29
C ALA A 331 19.49 1.04 13.27
N VAL A 332 18.96 1.37 12.10
CA VAL A 332 17.95 2.43 11.93
C VAL A 332 16.62 2.05 12.60
N LYS A 333 16.20 0.81 12.52
CA LYS A 333 14.97 0.29 13.16
C LYS A 333 14.99 0.37 14.69
N SER A 334 16.16 0.43 15.30
CA SER A 334 16.31 0.55 16.75
C SER A 334 16.13 1.98 17.27
N GLN A 335 16.13 2.98 16.37
CA GLN A 335 15.98 4.39 16.75
C GLN A 335 14.55 4.68 17.23
N LYS A 336 14.41 5.57 18.21
CA LYS A 336 13.12 6.07 18.72
C LYS A 336 13.24 7.45 19.38
N ASN A 337 14.14 8.30 18.90
CA ASN A 337 14.31 9.63 19.43
C ASN A 337 13.40 10.64 18.74
N LEU A 338 12.35 11.10 19.44
CA LEU A 338 11.43 12.10 18.88
C LEU A 338 12.08 13.48 18.71
N ALA A 339 13.10 13.81 19.49
CA ALA A 339 13.78 15.10 19.37
C ALA A 339 14.57 15.27 18.05
N ASP A 340 14.80 14.19 17.34
CA ASP A 340 15.42 14.22 16.01
C ASP A 340 14.46 14.70 14.89
N TRP A 341 13.14 14.85 15.21
CA TRP A 341 12.08 15.08 14.22
C TRP A 341 11.43 16.48 14.34
#